data_978ba3add668856d9bba010dd4021d64
#
_entry.id   978ba3add668856d9bba010dd4021d64
#
_cell.length_a   1.000
_cell.length_b   1.000
_cell.length_c   1.000
_cell.angle_alpha   90.00
_cell.angle_beta   90.00
_cell.angle_gamma   90.00
#
_symmetry.space_group_name_H-M   'P 1'
#
loop_
_entity.id
_entity.type
_entity.pdbx_description
1 polymer ?
#
loop_
_entity_poly.entity_id
_entity_poly.type
_entity_poly.pdbx_seq_one_letter_code
_entity_poly.pdbx_strand_id
1 'polypeptide(L)'
;KIINNNIVSAFDETGLEVVIMGRGIGFQMKRGQKVPVEKVEKIFRIKSQSIAGQLKELLAKMPLEQVQISNEIISYAKKTMKLKLNQSIYVTLTDHISFAISRCKKGIHLENALLWEIKRFYPQEFELGRYAVELVKKRLDVEMPEDEAGFIALHFVNAEYGTDIRDAVRFPNQMKEILGIVADELGIEMDE
;
A
#
# COMPACT_ATOMS: atom_id res chain seq x y z
N LYS A 1 -8.61 7.70 22.03
CA LYS A 1 -7.52 8.70 21.86
C LYS A 1 -7.66 9.42 20.54
N ILE A 2 -7.49 10.73 20.51
CA ILE A 2 -7.49 11.53 19.27
C ILE A 2 -6.06 11.50 18.74
N ILE A 3 -5.90 11.14 17.45
CA ILE A 3 -4.59 11.12 16.77
C ILE A 3 -4.42 12.43 16.01
N ASN A 4 -5.42 12.79 15.19
CA ASN A 4 -5.53 14.09 14.53
C ASN A 4 -7.01 14.41 14.23
N ASN A 5 -7.31 15.45 13.47
CA ASN A 5 -8.68 15.85 13.16
C ASN A 5 -9.49 14.78 12.37
N ASN A 6 -8.82 13.82 11.74
CA ASN A 6 -9.45 12.84 10.86
C ASN A 6 -9.24 11.39 11.31
N ILE A 7 -8.42 11.17 12.36
CA ILE A 7 -8.05 9.84 12.85
C ILE A 7 -8.20 9.80 14.37
N VAL A 8 -8.91 8.81 14.85
CA VAL A 8 -9.04 8.53 16.28
C VAL A 8 -8.77 7.06 16.57
N SER A 9 -8.35 6.75 17.80
CA SER A 9 -8.27 5.39 18.34
C SER A 9 -9.36 5.22 19.38
N ALA A 10 -10.09 4.12 19.29
CA ALA A 10 -11.15 3.74 20.23
C ALA A 10 -11.07 2.24 20.55
N PHE A 11 -11.86 1.79 21.52
CA PHE A 11 -12.07 0.38 21.77
C PHE A 11 -13.42 -0.02 21.16
N ASP A 12 -13.45 -1.16 20.47
CA ASP A 12 -14.70 -1.74 19.99
C ASP A 12 -15.43 -2.50 21.12
N GLU A 13 -16.59 -3.08 20.80
CA GLU A 13 -17.42 -3.81 21.77
C GLU A 13 -16.72 -5.04 22.37
N THR A 14 -15.69 -5.56 21.72
CA THR A 14 -14.88 -6.69 22.21
C THR A 14 -13.71 -6.25 23.09
N GLY A 15 -13.51 -4.94 23.25
CA GLY A 15 -12.36 -4.36 23.95
C GLY A 15 -11.08 -4.31 23.11
N LEU A 16 -11.16 -4.59 21.80
CA LEU A 16 -10.03 -4.44 20.89
C LEU A 16 -9.82 -2.97 20.52
N GLU A 17 -8.57 -2.49 20.63
CA GLU A 17 -8.23 -1.16 20.13
C GLU A 17 -8.32 -1.12 18.61
N VAL A 18 -9.09 -0.16 18.08
CA VAL A 18 -9.27 0.07 16.66
C VAL A 18 -8.85 1.47 16.28
N VAL A 19 -8.32 1.64 15.08
CA VAL A 19 -8.05 2.96 14.48
C VAL A 19 -9.19 3.30 13.54
N ILE A 20 -9.76 4.49 13.69
CA ILE A 20 -10.94 4.93 12.95
C ILE A 20 -10.57 6.17 12.16
N MET A 21 -10.86 6.14 10.87
CA MET A 21 -10.68 7.23 9.93
C MET A 21 -12.04 7.80 9.52
N GLY A 22 -12.11 9.13 9.41
CA GLY A 22 -13.24 9.85 8.87
C GLY A 22 -13.00 11.34 8.88
N ARG A 23 -13.53 12.05 7.89
CA ARG A 23 -13.33 13.50 7.77
C ARG A 23 -13.88 14.24 8.99
N GLY A 24 -13.02 14.95 9.69
CA GLY A 24 -13.37 15.73 10.89
C GLY A 24 -13.84 14.89 12.08
N ILE A 25 -13.60 13.58 12.10
CA ILE A 25 -14.03 12.68 13.18
C ILE A 25 -13.42 13.03 14.53
N GLY A 26 -12.18 13.52 14.54
CA GLY A 26 -11.46 13.95 15.75
C GLY A 26 -11.61 15.43 16.07
N PHE A 27 -12.25 16.21 15.19
CA PHE A 27 -12.38 17.65 15.36
C PHE A 27 -13.30 17.97 16.53
N GLN A 28 -12.84 18.78 17.48
CA GLN A 28 -13.50 19.16 18.74
C GLN A 28 -13.92 17.96 19.62
N MET A 29 -13.44 16.74 19.33
CA MET A 29 -13.74 15.57 20.12
C MET A 29 -12.94 15.58 21.42
N LYS A 30 -13.57 15.17 22.53
CA LYS A 30 -12.89 15.00 23.82
C LYS A 30 -12.59 13.53 24.09
N ARG A 31 -11.52 13.28 24.83
CA ARG A 31 -11.17 11.92 25.27
C ARG A 31 -12.34 11.29 26.07
N GLY A 32 -12.69 10.05 25.74
CA GLY A 32 -13.78 9.32 26.38
C GLY A 32 -15.15 9.52 25.75
N GLN A 33 -15.31 10.42 24.78
CA GLN A 33 -16.54 10.56 24.02
C GLN A 33 -16.76 9.39 23.06
N LYS A 34 -18.03 9.06 22.81
CA LYS A 34 -18.41 8.10 21.78
C LYS A 34 -18.05 8.66 20.39
N VAL A 35 -17.53 7.77 19.54
CA VAL A 35 -17.19 8.13 18.15
C VAL A 35 -18.48 8.34 17.36
N PRO A 36 -18.64 9.48 16.65
CA PRO A 36 -19.84 9.74 15.83
C PRO A 36 -19.83 8.79 14.62
N VAL A 37 -20.77 7.87 14.60
CA VAL A 37 -20.83 6.78 13.60
C VAL A 37 -21.00 7.31 12.18
N GLU A 38 -21.74 8.41 12.03
CA GLU A 38 -21.98 9.09 10.76
C GLU A 38 -20.72 9.66 10.09
N LYS A 39 -19.66 9.87 10.87
CA LYS A 39 -18.35 10.33 10.36
C LYS A 39 -17.37 9.21 10.09
N VAL A 40 -17.72 7.96 10.36
CA VAL A 40 -16.83 6.81 10.19
C VAL A 40 -16.77 6.42 8.72
N GLU A 41 -15.60 6.63 8.08
CA GLU A 41 -15.31 6.16 6.73
C GLU A 41 -14.67 4.77 6.74
N LYS A 42 -13.76 4.53 7.70
CA LYS A 42 -13.05 3.25 7.82
C LYS A 42 -12.67 2.94 9.25
N ILE A 43 -12.80 1.66 9.61
CA ILE A 43 -12.30 1.08 10.85
C ILE A 43 -11.19 0.08 10.52
N PHE A 44 -9.99 0.34 11.04
CA PHE A 44 -8.85 -0.57 10.96
C PHE A 44 -8.81 -1.43 12.22
N ARG A 45 -9.18 -2.70 12.07
CA ARG A 45 -9.08 -3.71 13.12
C ARG A 45 -7.76 -4.44 12.97
N ILE A 46 -6.72 -3.96 13.63
CA ILE A 46 -5.36 -4.52 13.56
C ILE A 46 -5.10 -5.35 14.81
N LYS A 47 -4.89 -6.65 14.64
CA LYS A 47 -4.66 -7.58 15.77
C LYS A 47 -3.27 -7.39 16.40
N SER A 48 -2.27 -7.08 15.59
CA SER A 48 -0.90 -6.83 16.08
C SER A 48 -0.77 -5.42 16.66
N GLN A 49 -0.42 -5.32 17.94
CA GLN A 49 -0.19 -4.03 18.59
C GLN A 49 0.96 -3.23 17.93
N SER A 50 2.01 -3.92 17.46
CA SER A 50 3.12 -3.29 16.75
C SER A 50 2.63 -2.64 15.46
N ILE A 51 1.89 -3.36 14.62
CA ILE A 51 1.33 -2.83 13.36
C ILE A 51 0.34 -1.70 13.64
N ALA A 52 -0.51 -1.84 14.67
CA ALA A 52 -1.45 -0.79 15.06
C ALA A 52 -0.72 0.48 15.53
N GLY A 53 0.39 0.34 16.24
CA GLY A 53 1.27 1.44 16.63
C GLY A 53 1.85 2.16 15.43
N GLN A 54 2.49 1.42 14.53
CA GLN A 54 3.07 1.96 13.29
C GLN A 54 2.02 2.66 12.43
N LEU A 55 0.84 2.05 12.27
CA LEU A 55 -0.27 2.66 11.52
C LEU A 55 -0.70 4.00 12.16
N LYS A 56 -0.86 4.06 13.49
CA LYS A 56 -1.22 5.30 14.19
C LYS A 56 -0.19 6.42 13.98
N GLU A 57 1.09 6.10 14.05
CA GLU A 57 2.17 7.06 13.83
C GLU A 57 2.20 7.58 12.39
N LEU A 58 2.03 6.67 11.43
CA LEU A 58 1.97 7.00 10.01
C LEU A 58 0.78 7.94 9.71
N LEU A 59 -0.43 7.53 10.13
CA LEU A 59 -1.66 8.28 9.91
C LEU A 59 -1.70 9.63 10.63
N ALA A 60 -0.93 9.79 11.71
CA ALA A 60 -0.84 11.07 12.42
C ALA A 60 -0.23 12.19 11.56
N LYS A 61 0.67 11.84 10.63
CA LYS A 61 1.48 12.77 9.84
C LYS A 61 1.00 12.91 8.39
N MET A 62 0.11 12.05 7.95
CA MET A 62 -0.26 11.89 6.54
C MET A 62 -1.53 12.67 6.19
N PRO A 63 -1.61 13.30 5.00
CA PRO A 63 -2.85 13.88 4.50
C PRO A 63 -3.95 12.83 4.38
N LEU A 64 -5.18 13.18 4.83
CA LEU A 64 -6.31 12.26 4.82
C LEU A 64 -6.55 11.63 3.44
N GLU A 65 -6.43 12.42 2.39
CA GLU A 65 -6.70 11.94 1.02
C GLU A 65 -5.75 10.84 0.57
N GLN A 66 -4.47 10.89 0.96
CA GLN A 66 -3.51 9.82 0.67
C GLN A 66 -3.87 8.53 1.42
N VAL A 67 -4.35 8.64 2.65
CA VAL A 67 -4.85 7.49 3.44
C VAL A 67 -6.10 6.90 2.79
N GLN A 68 -7.02 7.74 2.31
CA GLN A 68 -8.23 7.31 1.61
C GLN A 68 -7.88 6.57 0.31
N ILE A 69 -6.94 7.09 -0.49
CA ILE A 69 -6.45 6.45 -1.72
C ILE A 69 -5.87 5.07 -1.41
N SER A 70 -4.95 4.98 -0.46
CA SER A 70 -4.34 3.71 -0.07
C SER A 70 -5.38 2.68 0.41
N ASN A 71 -6.36 3.13 1.22
CA ASN A 71 -7.45 2.26 1.66
C ASN A 71 -8.35 1.81 0.51
N GLU A 72 -8.61 2.67 -0.47
CA GLU A 72 -9.41 2.34 -1.66
C GLU A 72 -8.71 1.26 -2.49
N ILE A 73 -7.40 1.40 -2.74
CA ILE A 73 -6.59 0.42 -3.46
C ILE A 73 -6.59 -0.94 -2.75
N ILE A 74 -6.34 -0.97 -1.44
CA ILE A 74 -6.35 -2.21 -0.65
C ILE A 74 -7.75 -2.84 -0.65
N SER A 75 -8.81 -2.03 -0.58
CA SER A 75 -10.19 -2.51 -0.60
C SER A 75 -10.56 -3.08 -1.96
N TYR A 76 -10.10 -2.46 -3.04
CA TYR A 76 -10.25 -2.96 -4.41
C TYR A 76 -9.59 -4.34 -4.57
N ALA A 77 -8.33 -4.48 -4.16
CA ALA A 77 -7.60 -5.74 -4.21
C ALA A 77 -8.34 -6.86 -3.46
N LYS A 78 -8.83 -6.60 -2.26
CA LYS A 78 -9.57 -7.57 -1.45
C LYS A 78 -10.91 -7.97 -2.05
N LYS A 79 -11.65 -7.02 -2.65
CA LYS A 79 -13.01 -7.25 -3.17
C LYS A 79 -12.97 -7.88 -4.57
N THR A 80 -12.16 -7.32 -5.46
CA THR A 80 -12.16 -7.65 -6.89
C THR A 80 -11.28 -8.85 -7.19
N MET A 81 -10.08 -8.89 -6.59
CA MET A 81 -9.14 -9.98 -6.81
C MET A 81 -9.16 -11.04 -5.71
N LYS A 82 -9.97 -10.85 -4.65
CA LYS A 82 -10.13 -11.77 -3.51
C LYS A 82 -8.82 -12.12 -2.79
N LEU A 83 -7.84 -11.23 -2.83
CA LEU A 83 -6.53 -11.45 -2.22
C LEU A 83 -6.63 -11.50 -0.68
N LYS A 84 -5.93 -12.46 -0.10
CA LYS A 84 -5.76 -12.59 1.37
C LYS A 84 -4.52 -11.81 1.79
N LEU A 85 -4.69 -10.54 2.08
CA LEU A 85 -3.59 -9.64 2.41
C LEU A 85 -3.32 -9.60 3.92
N ASN A 86 -2.06 -9.70 4.27
CA ASN A 86 -1.55 -9.44 5.61
C ASN A 86 -1.87 -7.99 6.04
N GLN A 87 -2.07 -7.78 7.34
CA GLN A 87 -2.45 -6.47 7.88
C GLN A 87 -1.34 -5.41 7.78
N SER A 88 -0.09 -5.82 7.62
CA SER A 88 1.04 -4.90 7.42
C SER A 88 0.88 -4.03 6.18
N ILE A 89 0.10 -4.47 5.18
CA ILE A 89 -0.12 -3.71 3.94
C ILE A 89 -0.72 -2.32 4.21
N TYR A 90 -1.53 -2.17 5.26
CA TYR A 90 -2.06 -0.85 5.62
C TYR A 90 -0.97 0.14 6.04
N VAL A 91 0.16 -0.34 6.52
CA VAL A 91 1.33 0.48 6.83
C VAL A 91 2.22 0.62 5.60
N THR A 92 2.68 -0.51 5.06
CA THR A 92 3.73 -0.54 4.04
C THR A 92 3.31 0.12 2.73
N LEU A 93 2.09 -0.18 2.24
CA LEU A 93 1.59 0.42 1.00
C LEU A 93 1.23 1.90 1.19
N THR A 94 0.62 2.26 2.33
CA THR A 94 0.25 3.66 2.60
C THR A 94 1.49 4.54 2.70
N ASP A 95 2.54 4.07 3.35
CA ASP A 95 3.82 4.78 3.44
C ASP A 95 4.48 4.92 2.06
N HIS A 96 4.53 3.84 1.28
CA HIS A 96 5.07 3.86 -0.08
C HIS A 96 4.34 4.87 -0.96
N ILE A 97 3.00 4.83 -1.02
CA ILE A 97 2.20 5.75 -1.85
C ILE A 97 2.47 7.21 -1.47
N SER A 98 2.51 7.52 -0.17
CA SER A 98 2.80 8.88 0.30
C SER A 98 4.19 9.33 -0.11
N PHE A 99 5.18 8.46 0.04
CA PHE A 99 6.56 8.75 -0.35
C PHE A 99 6.68 8.93 -1.87
N ALA A 100 6.07 8.05 -2.67
CA ALA A 100 6.06 8.12 -4.12
C ALA A 100 5.40 9.42 -4.63
N ILE A 101 4.24 9.81 -4.06
CA ILE A 101 3.58 11.09 -4.36
C ILE A 101 4.52 12.26 -4.07
N SER A 102 5.17 12.26 -2.90
CA SER A 102 6.09 13.33 -2.52
C SER A 102 7.29 13.45 -3.45
N ARG A 103 7.81 12.31 -3.91
CA ARG A 103 8.95 12.22 -4.83
C ARG A 103 8.56 12.68 -6.23
N CYS A 104 7.46 12.17 -6.79
CA CYS A 104 6.98 12.55 -8.11
C CYS A 104 6.64 14.04 -8.21
N LYS A 105 6.06 14.65 -7.16
CA LYS A 105 5.84 16.11 -7.10
C LYS A 105 7.14 16.92 -7.17
N LYS A 106 8.27 16.34 -6.84
CA LYS A 106 9.60 16.97 -6.96
C LYS A 106 10.30 16.62 -8.28
N GLY A 107 9.64 15.91 -9.19
CA GLY A 107 10.22 15.45 -10.45
C GLY A 107 11.26 14.35 -10.28
N ILE A 108 11.28 13.64 -9.14
CA ILE A 108 12.21 12.55 -8.87
C ILE A 108 11.49 11.23 -9.21
N HIS A 109 11.99 10.55 -10.23
CA HIS A 109 11.52 9.24 -10.66
C HIS A 109 12.56 8.17 -10.33
N LEU A 110 12.10 7.00 -9.92
CA LEU A 110 12.96 5.83 -9.69
C LEU A 110 12.65 4.79 -10.75
N GLU A 111 13.68 4.26 -11.37
CA GLU A 111 13.57 3.14 -12.28
C GLU A 111 13.43 1.84 -11.49
N ASN A 112 12.57 0.96 -11.97
CA ASN A 112 12.37 -0.36 -11.40
C ASN A 112 13.09 -1.39 -12.29
N ALA A 113 14.29 -1.78 -11.90
CA ALA A 113 15.12 -2.71 -12.66
C ALA A 113 14.47 -4.11 -12.86
N LEU A 114 13.36 -4.39 -12.17
CA LEU A 114 12.61 -5.65 -12.25
C LEU A 114 11.22 -5.46 -12.87
N LEU A 115 10.98 -4.34 -13.55
CA LEU A 115 9.64 -4.02 -14.06
C LEU A 115 9.12 -5.10 -15.01
N TRP A 116 9.99 -5.61 -15.89
CA TRP A 116 9.64 -6.66 -16.85
C TRP A 116 9.30 -7.97 -16.10
N GLU A 117 10.13 -8.38 -15.16
CA GLU A 117 9.93 -9.60 -14.37
C GLU A 117 8.66 -9.53 -13.52
N ILE A 118 8.37 -8.36 -12.94
CA ILE A 118 7.15 -8.12 -12.18
C ILE A 118 5.92 -8.28 -13.08
N LYS A 119 5.92 -7.67 -14.27
CA LYS A 119 4.86 -7.81 -15.27
C LYS A 119 4.64 -9.26 -15.67
N ARG A 120 5.72 -10.02 -15.81
CA ARG A 120 5.69 -11.41 -16.26
C ARG A 120 5.22 -12.38 -15.19
N PHE A 121 5.70 -12.23 -13.96
CA PHE A 121 5.49 -13.21 -12.88
C PHE A 121 4.36 -12.83 -11.93
N TYR A 122 4.03 -11.53 -11.83
CA TYR A 122 2.99 -10.99 -10.96
C TYR A 122 1.98 -10.10 -11.71
N PRO A 123 1.39 -10.59 -12.81
CA PRO A 123 0.55 -9.76 -13.67
C PRO A 123 -0.69 -9.22 -12.96
N GLN A 124 -1.27 -9.95 -12.01
CA GLN A 124 -2.44 -9.51 -11.24
C GLN A 124 -2.10 -8.38 -10.28
N GLU A 125 -0.98 -8.50 -9.56
CA GLU A 125 -0.50 -7.49 -8.64
C GLU A 125 -0.01 -6.25 -9.40
N PHE A 126 0.55 -6.44 -10.59
CA PHE A 126 0.93 -5.34 -11.47
C PHE A 126 -0.29 -4.53 -11.94
N GLU A 127 -1.40 -5.16 -12.27
CA GLU A 127 -2.66 -4.47 -12.58
C GLU A 127 -3.20 -3.68 -11.38
N LEU A 128 -3.00 -4.16 -10.13
CA LEU A 128 -3.29 -3.36 -8.94
C LEU A 128 -2.38 -2.13 -8.84
N GLY A 129 -1.12 -2.28 -9.19
CA GLY A 129 -0.17 -1.17 -9.28
C GLY A 129 -0.61 -0.12 -10.29
N ARG A 130 -1.01 -0.54 -11.49
CA ARG A 130 -1.56 0.36 -12.52
C ARG A 130 -2.82 1.09 -12.05
N TYR A 131 -3.75 0.36 -11.46
CA TYR A 131 -4.95 0.96 -10.85
C TYR A 131 -4.59 2.01 -9.80
N ALA A 132 -3.59 1.74 -8.97
CA ALA A 132 -3.13 2.68 -7.95
C ALA A 132 -2.55 3.98 -8.56
N VAL A 133 -1.71 3.86 -9.58
CA VAL A 133 -1.13 5.01 -10.30
C VAL A 133 -2.23 5.87 -10.94
N GLU A 134 -3.19 5.24 -11.61
CA GLU A 134 -4.33 5.93 -12.20
C GLU A 134 -5.21 6.63 -11.16
N LEU A 135 -5.45 5.98 -10.02
CA LEU A 135 -6.23 6.56 -8.92
C LEU A 135 -5.54 7.78 -8.31
N VAL A 136 -4.21 7.72 -8.12
CA VAL A 136 -3.41 8.86 -7.65
C VAL A 136 -3.50 10.02 -8.64
N LYS A 137 -3.32 9.76 -9.94
CA LYS A 137 -3.47 10.78 -10.99
C LYS A 137 -4.86 11.43 -10.95
N LYS A 138 -5.89 10.61 -10.90
CA LYS A 138 -7.29 11.08 -10.87
C LYS A 138 -7.63 11.93 -9.65
N ARG A 139 -7.11 11.56 -8.46
CA ARG A 139 -7.48 12.17 -7.19
C ARG A 139 -6.60 13.36 -6.79
N LEU A 140 -5.31 13.31 -7.15
CA LEU A 140 -4.31 14.27 -6.67
C LEU A 140 -3.61 15.03 -7.80
N ASP A 141 -3.95 14.72 -9.06
CA ASP A 141 -3.29 15.28 -10.25
C ASP A 141 -1.75 15.11 -10.23
N VAL A 142 -1.31 13.93 -9.76
CA VAL A 142 0.10 13.56 -9.70
C VAL A 142 0.35 12.43 -10.68
N GLU A 143 1.18 12.69 -11.68
CA GLU A 143 1.64 11.66 -12.61
C GLU A 143 2.76 10.84 -11.97
N MET A 144 2.59 9.53 -12.02
CA MET A 144 3.56 8.55 -11.57
C MET A 144 4.00 7.71 -12.76
N PRO A 145 5.31 7.40 -12.91
CA PRO A 145 5.78 6.50 -13.96
C PRO A 145 5.27 5.06 -13.73
N GLU A 146 5.33 4.26 -14.78
CA GLU A 146 4.90 2.85 -14.72
C GLU A 146 5.72 2.02 -13.71
N ASP A 147 6.97 2.42 -13.47
CA ASP A 147 7.84 1.84 -12.45
C ASP A 147 7.18 1.81 -11.07
N GLU A 148 6.40 2.84 -10.74
CA GLU A 148 5.66 2.88 -9.47
C GLU A 148 4.58 1.80 -9.38
N ALA A 149 3.97 1.44 -10.51
CA ALA A 149 3.04 0.30 -10.55
C ALA A 149 3.77 -1.00 -10.19
N GLY A 150 5.01 -1.17 -10.65
CA GLY A 150 5.86 -2.30 -10.29
C GLY A 150 6.21 -2.33 -8.79
N PHE A 151 6.62 -1.20 -8.21
CA PHE A 151 6.89 -1.13 -6.78
C PHE A 151 5.63 -1.41 -5.94
N ILE A 152 4.48 -0.87 -6.33
CA ILE A 152 3.20 -1.12 -5.66
C ILE A 152 2.81 -2.60 -5.77
N ALA A 153 3.02 -3.24 -6.93
CA ALA A 153 2.78 -4.67 -7.11
C ALA A 153 3.55 -5.51 -6.08
N LEU A 154 4.83 -5.21 -5.84
CA LEU A 154 5.65 -5.92 -4.86
C LEU A 154 5.11 -5.78 -3.42
N HIS A 155 4.46 -4.68 -3.06
CA HIS A 155 3.79 -4.57 -1.77
C HIS A 155 2.60 -5.53 -1.64
N PHE A 156 1.87 -5.78 -2.73
CA PHE A 156 0.79 -6.76 -2.75
C PHE A 156 1.32 -8.19 -2.67
N VAL A 157 2.32 -8.54 -3.49
CA VAL A 157 3.02 -9.83 -3.43
C VAL A 157 3.47 -10.13 -2.00
N ASN A 158 4.16 -9.18 -1.38
CA ASN A 158 4.64 -9.32 -0.01
C ASN A 158 3.49 -9.53 1.01
N ALA A 159 2.41 -8.78 0.88
CA ALA A 159 1.28 -8.91 1.79
C ALA A 159 0.46 -10.20 1.58
N GLU A 160 0.47 -10.78 0.40
CA GLU A 160 -0.23 -12.01 0.07
C GLU A 160 0.55 -13.24 0.55
N TYR A 161 1.83 -13.29 0.25
CA TYR A 161 2.67 -14.46 0.56
C TYR A 161 3.29 -14.39 1.95
N GLY A 162 3.12 -13.29 2.69
CA GLY A 162 3.65 -13.13 4.06
C GLY A 162 5.18 -13.05 4.11
N THR A 163 5.81 -12.71 2.98
CA THR A 163 7.26 -12.58 2.82
C THR A 163 7.74 -11.17 3.20
N ASP A 164 9.04 -10.97 3.39
CA ASP A 164 9.64 -9.63 3.41
C ASP A 164 9.69 -9.09 1.97
N ILE A 165 9.64 -7.77 1.79
CA ILE A 165 9.76 -7.13 0.47
C ILE A 165 11.06 -7.57 -0.24
N ARG A 166 12.11 -7.87 0.54
CA ARG A 166 13.36 -8.45 0.05
C ARG A 166 13.19 -9.83 -0.58
N ASP A 167 12.29 -10.64 -0.04
CA ASP A 167 11.99 -11.96 -0.58
C ASP A 167 11.11 -11.87 -1.82
N ALA A 168 10.17 -10.92 -1.87
CA ALA A 168 9.34 -10.66 -3.05
C ALA A 168 10.17 -10.21 -4.26
N VAL A 169 11.27 -9.48 -4.02
CA VAL A 169 12.24 -9.06 -5.04
C VAL A 169 13.21 -10.20 -5.40
N ARG A 170 13.50 -11.09 -4.46
CA ARG A 170 14.48 -12.17 -4.63
C ARG A 170 14.08 -13.16 -5.73
N PHE A 171 12.82 -13.55 -5.78
CA PHE A 171 12.35 -14.51 -6.78
C PHE A 171 12.49 -13.99 -8.22
N PRO A 172 12.00 -12.77 -8.59
CA PRO A 172 12.25 -12.19 -9.90
C PRO A 172 13.75 -12.07 -10.24
N ASN A 173 14.60 -11.66 -9.28
CA ASN A 173 16.06 -11.58 -9.49
C ASN A 173 16.67 -12.95 -9.79
N GLN A 174 16.32 -13.98 -9.02
CA GLN A 174 16.81 -15.33 -9.27
C GLN A 174 16.36 -15.88 -10.64
N MET A 175 15.10 -15.60 -11.02
CA MET A 175 14.59 -15.98 -12.34
C MET A 175 15.34 -15.26 -13.46
N LYS A 176 15.66 -13.97 -13.29
CA LYS A 176 16.47 -13.22 -14.25
C LYS A 176 17.87 -13.82 -14.43
N GLU A 177 18.53 -14.16 -13.34
CA GLU A 177 19.85 -14.82 -13.36
C GLU A 177 19.78 -16.17 -14.08
N ILE A 178 18.78 -17.01 -13.74
CA ILE A 178 18.62 -18.34 -14.37
C ILE A 178 18.33 -18.20 -15.87
N LEU A 179 17.43 -17.29 -16.25
CA LEU A 179 17.11 -17.06 -17.65
C LEU A 179 18.31 -16.51 -18.43
N GLY A 180 19.12 -15.64 -17.82
CA GLY A 180 20.36 -15.15 -18.39
C GLY A 180 21.35 -16.28 -18.67
N ILE A 181 21.59 -17.15 -17.70
CA ILE A 181 22.47 -18.33 -17.88
C ILE A 181 21.96 -19.25 -19.00
N VAL A 182 20.64 -19.51 -19.01
CA VAL A 182 20.05 -20.36 -20.06
C VAL A 182 20.15 -19.72 -21.44
N ALA A 183 19.93 -18.43 -21.54
CA ALA A 183 20.05 -17.69 -22.82
C ALA A 183 21.50 -17.71 -23.33
N ASP A 184 22.48 -17.50 -22.46
CA ASP A 184 23.91 -17.54 -22.78
C ASP A 184 24.33 -18.94 -23.28
N GLU A 185 23.90 -20.00 -22.58
CA GLU A 185 24.20 -21.39 -22.96
C GLU A 185 23.53 -21.81 -24.27
N LEU A 186 22.34 -21.30 -24.56
CA LEU A 186 21.60 -21.62 -25.79
C LEU A 186 21.88 -20.66 -26.94
N GLY A 187 22.65 -19.58 -26.73
CA GLY A 187 22.93 -18.55 -27.73
C GLY A 187 21.65 -17.79 -28.17
N ILE A 188 20.68 -17.61 -27.26
CA ILE A 188 19.42 -16.93 -27.53
C ILE A 188 19.47 -15.52 -26.95
N GLU A 189 19.18 -14.50 -27.77
CA GLU A 189 18.93 -13.14 -27.27
C GLU A 189 17.56 -13.13 -26.53
N MET A 190 17.56 -12.64 -25.31
CA MET A 190 16.29 -12.41 -24.57
C MET A 190 15.71 -11.09 -25.05
N ASP A 191 14.52 -11.13 -25.64
CA ASP A 191 13.75 -9.93 -25.95
C ASP A 191 13.41 -9.19 -24.64
N GLU A 192 13.77 -7.90 -24.58
CA GLU A 192 13.47 -6.99 -23.46
C GLU A 192 11.97 -6.71 -23.30
#